data_276f4b2dac2aba95534ee9178b013205
#
_entry.id   276f4b2dac2aba95534ee9178b013205
#
_cell.length_a   1.000
_cell.length_b   1.000
_cell.length_c   1.000
_cell.angle_alpha   90.00
_cell.angle_beta   90.00
_cell.angle_gamma   90.00
#
_symmetry.space_group_name_H-M   'P 1'
#
loop_
_entity.id
_entity.type
_entity.pdbx_description
1 polymer ?
#
loop_
_entity_poly.entity_id
_entity_poly.type
_entity_poly.pdbx_seq_one_letter_code
_entity_poly.pdbx_strand_id
1 'polypeptide(L)'
;MFKKVLLGLSLLVLSCVVSAHDVASKPTTVAIYIQAQDYNHQLRLHHYSVGYWYSQGPMLEEAALQVLGQDFKEVAMCDENPASAKVLVWLRPRMSYNPQVQTFYGKVIAYAYTPDGKPLGNFVGKAETHGFLDIKPELHLQAAYHGAMQDVSAKMQADAKFQQALKAAPGASPCATIGLLPEPKVQFMGF
;
A
#
# COMPACT_ATOMS: atom_id res chain seq x y z
N MET A 1 -61.43 59.29 10.76
CA MET A 1 -61.28 58.17 9.80
C MET A 1 -59.79 57.78 9.75
N PHE A 2 -59.38 56.81 10.55
CA PHE A 2 -58.00 56.33 10.60
C PHE A 2 -57.97 54.95 10.00
N LYS A 3 -57.30 54.81 8.84
CA LYS A 3 -57.00 53.53 8.23
C LYS A 3 -55.75 52.93 8.89
N LYS A 4 -55.88 51.81 9.57
CA LYS A 4 -54.78 51.01 10.11
C LYS A 4 -54.16 50.15 8.94
N VAL A 5 -52.91 50.40 8.63
CA VAL A 5 -52.12 49.59 7.73
C VAL A 5 -51.38 48.57 8.59
N LEU A 6 -51.72 47.28 8.45
CA LEU A 6 -51.01 46.17 9.05
C LEU A 6 -49.84 45.76 8.08
N LEU A 7 -48.61 46.05 8.50
CA LEU A 7 -47.45 45.54 7.86
C LEU A 7 -47.17 44.08 8.33
N GLY A 8 -47.42 43.12 7.49
CA GLY A 8 -47.05 41.72 7.72
C GLY A 8 -45.55 41.50 7.45
N LEU A 9 -44.82 41.28 8.53
CA LEU A 9 -43.39 40.90 8.47
C LEU A 9 -43.27 39.39 8.22
N SER A 10 -43.03 38.98 6.96
CA SER A 10 -42.81 37.59 6.57
C SER A 10 -41.36 37.21 6.84
N LEU A 11 -41.11 36.46 7.92
CA LEU A 11 -39.78 35.84 8.19
C LEU A 11 -39.58 34.66 7.23
N LEU A 12 -38.77 34.87 6.21
CA LEU A 12 -38.22 33.79 5.38
C LEU A 12 -37.12 33.09 6.16
N VAL A 13 -37.41 31.92 6.75
CA VAL A 13 -36.44 31.02 7.34
C VAL A 13 -35.75 30.27 6.18
N LEU A 14 -34.56 30.72 5.84
CA LEU A 14 -33.71 30.03 4.88
C LEU A 14 -33.09 28.80 5.57
N SER A 15 -33.72 27.64 5.41
CA SER A 15 -33.18 26.37 5.88
C SER A 15 -32.01 25.98 4.96
N CYS A 16 -30.76 26.22 5.41
CA CYS A 16 -29.56 25.64 4.78
C CYS A 16 -29.59 24.13 5.01
N VAL A 17 -30.03 23.38 3.99
CA VAL A 17 -29.81 21.92 3.92
C VAL A 17 -28.34 21.72 3.62
N VAL A 18 -27.54 21.46 4.66
CA VAL A 18 -26.17 20.96 4.49
C VAL A 18 -26.29 19.53 3.97
N SER A 19 -26.20 19.36 2.65
CA SER A 19 -26.05 18.07 2.06
C SER A 19 -24.65 17.56 2.48
N ALA A 20 -24.63 16.66 3.47
CA ALA A 20 -23.46 15.83 3.71
C ALA A 20 -23.26 15.02 2.40
N HIS A 21 -22.28 15.41 1.60
CA HIS A 21 -21.79 14.55 0.55
C HIS A 21 -21.14 13.36 1.26
N ASP A 22 -21.90 12.27 1.36
CA ASP A 22 -21.31 10.95 1.50
C ASP A 22 -20.39 10.78 0.29
N VAL A 23 -19.11 11.01 0.51
CA VAL A 23 -18.06 10.57 -0.43
C VAL A 23 -18.14 9.06 -0.38
N ALA A 24 -18.98 8.47 -1.21
CA ALA A 24 -19.05 7.04 -1.40
C ALA A 24 -17.64 6.62 -1.83
N SER A 25 -16.85 6.09 -0.89
CA SER A 25 -15.51 5.63 -1.15
C SER A 25 -15.60 4.53 -2.21
N LYS A 26 -14.91 4.77 -3.31
CA LYS A 26 -14.88 3.85 -4.46
C LYS A 26 -14.37 2.49 -3.97
N PRO A 27 -15.03 1.36 -4.32
CA PRO A 27 -14.63 0.06 -3.82
C PRO A 27 -13.21 -0.27 -4.31
N THR A 28 -12.28 -0.39 -3.37
CA THR A 28 -10.88 -0.75 -3.65
C THR A 28 -10.77 -2.24 -3.96
N THR A 29 -10.01 -2.60 -4.98
CA THR A 29 -9.76 -4.01 -5.29
C THR A 29 -8.69 -4.61 -4.39
N VAL A 30 -7.56 -3.90 -4.21
CA VAL A 30 -6.44 -4.31 -3.37
C VAL A 30 -6.11 -3.19 -2.40
N ALA A 31 -6.19 -3.48 -1.10
CA ALA A 31 -5.68 -2.62 -0.05
C ALA A 31 -4.23 -3.02 0.26
N ILE A 32 -3.33 -2.04 0.30
CA ILE A 32 -1.91 -2.25 0.62
C ILE A 32 -1.66 -1.80 2.06
N TYR A 33 -0.92 -2.61 2.79
CA TYR A 33 -0.43 -2.26 4.12
C TYR A 33 1.08 -2.46 4.22
N ILE A 34 1.76 -1.47 4.76
CA ILE A 34 3.16 -1.55 5.18
C ILE A 34 3.18 -1.23 6.67
N GLN A 35 3.68 -2.14 7.48
CA GLN A 35 3.75 -1.93 8.93
C GLN A 35 4.59 -0.69 9.24
N ALA A 36 4.14 0.15 10.18
CA ALA A 36 4.83 1.40 10.53
C ALA A 36 6.31 1.18 10.89
N GLN A 37 6.64 0.07 11.53
CA GLN A 37 8.02 -0.30 11.84
C GLN A 37 8.85 -0.54 10.57
N ASP A 38 8.31 -1.26 9.57
CA ASP A 38 8.99 -1.51 8.29
C ASP A 38 9.03 -0.23 7.43
N TYR A 39 7.96 0.60 7.48
CA TYR A 39 7.86 1.87 6.75
C TYR A 39 8.88 2.91 7.23
N ASN A 40 8.99 3.09 8.54
CA ASN A 40 9.88 4.07 9.15
C ASN A 40 11.33 3.56 9.33
N HIS A 41 11.57 2.29 8.99
CA HIS A 41 12.90 1.70 9.13
C HIS A 41 13.91 2.36 8.21
N GLN A 42 15.00 2.87 8.82
CA GLN A 42 16.14 3.40 8.07
C GLN A 42 17.06 2.26 7.67
N LEU A 43 17.08 1.94 6.39
CA LEU A 43 17.99 0.96 5.82
C LEU A 43 19.40 1.51 5.78
N ARG A 44 20.36 0.80 6.37
CA ARG A 44 21.78 1.14 6.28
C ARG A 44 22.50 0.23 5.29
N LEU A 45 23.00 0.82 4.22
CA LEU A 45 23.86 0.15 3.24
C LEU A 45 25.30 0.61 3.39
N HIS A 46 26.24 -0.26 3.08
CA HIS A 46 27.67 0.03 3.25
C HIS A 46 28.42 -0.09 1.92
N HIS A 47 29.30 0.87 1.68
CA HIS A 47 30.31 0.81 0.67
C HIS A 47 31.65 1.13 1.32
N TYR A 48 32.53 0.13 1.43
CA TYR A 48 33.77 0.17 2.24
C TYR A 48 33.48 0.59 3.70
N SER A 49 34.07 1.69 4.17
CA SER A 49 33.88 2.23 5.52
C SER A 49 32.73 3.22 5.65
N VAL A 50 32.07 3.58 4.55
CA VAL A 50 30.99 4.58 4.55
C VAL A 50 29.64 3.89 4.62
N GLY A 51 28.77 4.36 5.53
CA GLY A 51 27.38 3.91 5.67
C GLY A 51 26.42 4.96 5.10
N TYR A 52 25.48 4.52 4.31
CA TYR A 52 24.43 5.32 3.70
C TYR A 52 23.08 4.90 4.26
N TRP A 53 22.20 5.85 4.57
CA TRP A 53 20.91 5.62 5.19
C TRP A 53 19.79 6.01 4.25
N TYR A 54 18.82 5.11 4.07
CA TYR A 54 17.69 5.30 3.15
C TYR A 54 16.37 4.92 3.81
N SER A 55 15.34 5.74 3.61
CA SER A 55 13.96 5.41 4.00
C SER A 55 13.37 4.45 2.99
N GLN A 56 13.23 3.18 3.37
CA GLN A 56 12.74 2.15 2.43
C GLN A 56 11.22 2.14 2.25
N GLY A 57 10.47 2.59 3.25
CA GLY A 57 9.00 2.58 3.21
C GLY A 57 8.42 3.37 2.04
N PRO A 58 8.76 4.66 1.87
CA PRO A 58 8.26 5.47 0.74
C PRO A 58 8.62 4.88 -0.63
N MET A 59 9.82 4.31 -0.78
CA MET A 59 10.24 3.69 -2.05
C MET A 59 9.43 2.42 -2.37
N LEU A 60 9.14 1.60 -1.34
CA LEU A 60 8.29 0.43 -1.50
C LEU A 60 6.85 0.80 -1.80
N GLU A 61 6.30 1.81 -1.12
CA GLU A 61 4.95 2.32 -1.33
C GLU A 61 4.76 2.78 -2.77
N GLU A 62 5.66 3.63 -3.28
CA GLU A 62 5.64 4.10 -4.66
C GLU A 62 5.68 2.93 -5.65
N ALA A 63 6.60 1.99 -5.47
CA ALA A 63 6.72 0.81 -6.31
C ALA A 63 5.45 -0.07 -6.27
N ALA A 64 4.86 -0.25 -5.09
CA ALA A 64 3.66 -1.04 -4.90
C ALA A 64 2.44 -0.41 -5.57
N LEU A 65 2.20 0.88 -5.35
CA LEU A 65 1.09 1.62 -5.98
C LEU A 65 1.23 1.62 -7.51
N GLN A 66 2.44 1.83 -8.03
CA GLN A 66 2.69 1.85 -9.46
C GLN A 66 2.45 0.48 -10.10
N VAL A 67 3.05 -0.58 -9.56
CA VAL A 67 2.96 -1.92 -10.16
C VAL A 67 1.58 -2.52 -9.97
N LEU A 68 1.06 -2.54 -8.74
CA LEU A 68 -0.24 -3.14 -8.48
C LEU A 68 -1.38 -2.33 -9.11
N GLY A 69 -1.24 -1.00 -9.21
CA GLY A 69 -2.22 -0.15 -9.88
C GLY A 69 -2.33 -0.38 -11.38
N GLN A 70 -1.27 -0.87 -12.03
CA GLN A 70 -1.32 -1.31 -13.44
C GLN A 70 -2.07 -2.63 -13.60
N ASP A 71 -1.89 -3.55 -12.66
CA ASP A 71 -2.34 -4.93 -12.78
C ASP A 71 -3.74 -5.16 -12.18
N PHE A 72 -4.11 -4.47 -11.11
CA PHE A 72 -5.31 -4.80 -10.31
C PHE A 72 -6.38 -3.73 -10.26
N LYS A 73 -6.23 -2.58 -10.89
CA LYS A 73 -7.16 -1.44 -10.79
C LYS A 73 -7.55 -1.09 -9.34
N GLU A 74 -7.83 0.16 -9.04
CA GLU A 74 -8.34 0.59 -7.72
C GLU A 74 -7.53 0.02 -6.53
N VAL A 75 -6.25 0.34 -6.51
CA VAL A 75 -5.32 0.02 -5.43
C VAL A 75 -5.21 1.23 -4.51
N ALA A 76 -5.23 1.02 -3.19
CA ALA A 76 -5.06 2.10 -2.21
C ALA A 76 -4.27 1.63 -0.99
N MET A 77 -3.60 2.56 -0.32
CA MET A 77 -2.97 2.31 0.97
C MET A 77 -4.00 2.26 2.09
N CYS A 78 -3.73 1.47 3.13
CA CYS A 78 -4.61 1.37 4.29
C CYS A 78 -4.68 2.65 5.14
N ASP A 79 -3.68 3.50 5.11
CA ASP A 79 -3.67 4.82 5.78
C ASP A 79 -4.67 5.80 5.15
N GLU A 80 -4.95 5.66 3.86
CA GLU A 80 -6.01 6.38 3.15
C GLU A 80 -7.41 5.84 3.47
N ASN A 81 -7.51 4.86 4.36
CA ASN A 81 -8.73 4.26 4.87
C ASN A 81 -9.73 3.80 3.78
N PRO A 82 -9.36 2.87 2.90
CA PRO A 82 -10.29 2.32 1.93
C PRO A 82 -11.47 1.68 2.67
N ALA A 83 -12.68 2.16 2.42
CA ALA A 83 -13.89 1.71 3.12
C ALA A 83 -14.19 0.23 2.87
N SER A 84 -13.76 -0.30 1.72
CA SER A 84 -13.92 -1.70 1.38
C SER A 84 -12.81 -2.13 0.40
N ALA A 85 -12.35 -3.36 0.54
CA ALA A 85 -11.45 -3.96 -0.44
C ALA A 85 -11.74 -5.46 -0.56
N LYS A 86 -11.29 -6.07 -1.65
CA LYS A 86 -11.45 -7.51 -1.88
C LYS A 86 -10.32 -8.32 -1.26
N VAL A 87 -9.13 -7.73 -1.21
CA VAL A 87 -7.92 -8.37 -0.70
C VAL A 87 -7.08 -7.32 0.04
N LEU A 88 -6.46 -7.73 1.13
CA LEU A 88 -5.40 -7.00 1.81
C LEU A 88 -4.05 -7.62 1.45
N VAL A 89 -3.08 -6.77 1.08
CA VAL A 89 -1.70 -7.18 0.82
C VAL A 89 -0.77 -6.47 1.79
N TRP A 90 -0.22 -7.22 2.74
CA TRP A 90 0.77 -6.72 3.69
C TRP A 90 2.17 -6.91 3.12
N LEU A 91 2.87 -5.80 2.86
CA LEU A 91 4.19 -5.79 2.25
C LEU A 91 5.29 -5.63 3.32
N ARG A 92 6.34 -6.42 3.18
CA ARG A 92 7.55 -6.32 4.01
C ARG A 92 8.79 -6.20 3.10
N PRO A 93 9.49 -5.06 3.16
CA PRO A 93 10.69 -4.83 2.36
C PRO A 93 11.92 -5.53 2.95
N ARG A 94 12.84 -5.89 2.05
CA ARG A 94 14.22 -6.26 2.37
C ARG A 94 15.12 -5.74 1.25
N MET A 95 16.25 -5.17 1.62
CA MET A 95 17.23 -4.66 0.67
C MET A 95 18.62 -4.94 1.19
N SER A 96 19.51 -5.32 0.29
CA SER A 96 20.94 -5.40 0.56
C SER A 96 21.74 -4.91 -0.63
N TYR A 97 22.99 -4.57 -0.40
CA TYR A 97 23.95 -4.15 -1.43
C TYR A 97 25.23 -4.93 -1.31
N ASN A 98 25.70 -5.44 -2.44
CA ASN A 98 27.02 -6.08 -2.52
C ASN A 98 27.98 -5.14 -3.27
N PRO A 99 28.96 -4.53 -2.57
CA PRO A 99 29.88 -3.59 -3.18
C PRO A 99 30.88 -4.23 -4.15
N GLN A 100 31.14 -5.52 -4.03
CA GLN A 100 32.11 -6.22 -4.91
C GLN A 100 31.54 -6.37 -6.32
N VAL A 101 30.26 -6.65 -6.46
CA VAL A 101 29.56 -6.79 -7.74
C VAL A 101 28.65 -5.59 -8.05
N GLN A 102 28.70 -4.54 -7.21
CA GLN A 102 27.95 -3.29 -7.40
C GLN A 102 26.46 -3.55 -7.66
N THR A 103 25.87 -4.40 -6.84
CA THR A 103 24.49 -4.86 -7.07
C THR A 103 23.62 -4.65 -5.84
N PHE A 104 22.46 -4.05 -6.05
CA PHE A 104 21.36 -3.93 -5.11
C PHE A 104 20.45 -5.16 -5.27
N TYR A 105 20.13 -5.81 -4.16
CA TYR A 105 19.21 -6.95 -4.10
C TYR A 105 17.95 -6.53 -3.38
N GLY A 106 16.89 -6.29 -4.15
CA GLY A 106 15.56 -6.00 -3.65
C GLY A 106 14.77 -7.27 -3.42
N LYS A 107 14.13 -7.39 -2.26
CA LYS A 107 13.21 -8.48 -1.94
C LYS A 107 11.98 -7.90 -1.25
N VAL A 108 10.80 -8.27 -1.73
CA VAL A 108 9.53 -7.92 -1.11
C VAL A 108 8.77 -9.19 -0.77
N ILE A 109 8.27 -9.28 0.45
CA ILE A 109 7.41 -10.36 0.89
C ILE A 109 6.01 -9.78 1.03
N ALA A 110 5.07 -10.29 0.23
CA ALA A 110 3.67 -9.90 0.24
C ALA A 110 2.83 -11.01 0.88
N TYR A 111 2.17 -10.72 1.98
CA TYR A 111 1.20 -11.59 2.63
C TYR A 111 -0.19 -11.15 2.23
N ALA A 112 -0.93 -12.01 1.54
CA ALA A 112 -2.28 -11.71 1.09
C ALA A 112 -3.33 -12.31 2.02
N TYR A 113 -4.37 -11.54 2.30
CA TYR A 113 -5.49 -11.90 3.16
C TYR A 113 -6.81 -11.52 2.52
N THR A 114 -7.86 -12.29 2.84
CA THR A 114 -9.24 -11.87 2.57
C THR A 114 -9.64 -10.71 3.49
N PRO A 115 -10.75 -9.99 3.23
CA PRO A 115 -11.20 -8.90 4.09
C PRO A 115 -11.50 -9.32 5.54
N ASP A 116 -11.82 -10.58 5.75
CA ASP A 116 -12.06 -11.19 7.08
C ASP A 116 -10.79 -11.77 7.73
N GLY A 117 -9.61 -11.45 7.18
CA GLY A 117 -8.31 -11.79 7.76
C GLY A 117 -7.83 -13.23 7.51
N LYS A 118 -8.49 -14.02 6.66
CA LYS A 118 -8.02 -15.37 6.31
C LYS A 118 -6.83 -15.29 5.35
N PRO A 119 -5.75 -16.04 5.56
CA PRO A 119 -4.59 -16.02 4.69
C PRO A 119 -4.90 -16.66 3.33
N LEU A 120 -4.58 -15.96 2.26
CA LEU A 120 -4.64 -16.45 0.87
C LEU A 120 -3.31 -17.08 0.47
N GLY A 121 -2.20 -16.46 0.86
CA GLY A 121 -0.86 -16.91 0.54
C GLY A 121 0.20 -15.87 0.86
N ASN A 122 1.45 -16.25 0.61
CA ASN A 122 2.60 -15.34 0.68
C ASN A 122 3.38 -15.43 -0.64
N PHE A 123 3.72 -14.26 -1.18
CA PHE A 123 4.41 -14.11 -2.46
C PHE A 123 5.72 -13.39 -2.22
N VAL A 124 6.82 -13.98 -2.65
CA VAL A 124 8.15 -13.39 -2.48
C VAL A 124 8.65 -12.94 -3.84
N GLY A 125 8.79 -11.64 -4.02
CA GLY A 125 9.42 -11.06 -5.21
C GLY A 125 10.87 -10.71 -4.94
N LYS A 126 11.70 -10.88 -5.96
CA LYS A 126 13.13 -10.55 -5.93
C LYS A 126 13.52 -9.82 -7.22
N ALA A 127 14.43 -8.87 -7.08
CA ALA A 127 15.04 -8.21 -8.22
C ALA A 127 16.47 -7.79 -7.88
N GLU A 128 17.28 -7.67 -8.90
CA GLU A 128 18.66 -7.21 -8.83
C GLU A 128 18.82 -5.98 -9.73
N THR A 129 19.55 -4.98 -9.23
CA THR A 129 19.85 -3.77 -9.99
C THR A 129 21.31 -3.43 -9.83
N HIS A 130 22.03 -3.37 -10.94
CA HIS A 130 23.44 -2.98 -10.93
C HIS A 130 23.56 -1.46 -10.80
N GLY A 131 24.49 -1.01 -9.97
CA GLY A 131 24.78 0.40 -9.77
C GLY A 131 25.70 0.66 -8.59
N PHE A 132 26.16 1.90 -8.50
CA PHE A 132 27.05 2.36 -7.44
C PHE A 132 26.23 2.95 -6.28
N LEU A 133 26.62 2.60 -5.05
CA LEU A 133 25.94 3.11 -3.85
C LEU A 133 26.21 4.62 -3.61
N ASP A 134 27.27 5.16 -4.15
CA ASP A 134 27.70 6.55 -4.03
C ASP A 134 27.26 7.44 -5.22
N ILE A 135 26.58 6.87 -6.23
CA ILE A 135 26.09 7.58 -7.41
C ILE A 135 24.60 7.34 -7.59
N LYS A 136 23.77 8.30 -7.17
CA LYS A 136 22.29 8.27 -7.29
C LYS A 136 21.67 6.93 -6.82
N PRO A 137 22.03 6.45 -5.63
CA PRO A 137 21.60 5.13 -5.14
C PRO A 137 20.07 4.99 -5.06
N GLU A 138 19.34 6.10 -4.85
CA GLU A 138 17.87 6.10 -4.78
C GLU A 138 17.26 5.52 -6.06
N LEU A 139 17.80 5.82 -7.23
CA LEU A 139 17.30 5.29 -8.50
C LEU A 139 17.47 3.77 -8.58
N HIS A 140 18.58 3.25 -8.08
CA HIS A 140 18.84 1.81 -8.06
C HIS A 140 17.99 1.09 -7.02
N LEU A 141 17.77 1.71 -5.85
CA LEU A 141 16.88 1.20 -4.81
C LEU A 141 15.43 1.15 -5.29
N GLN A 142 14.93 2.23 -5.89
CA GLN A 142 13.60 2.27 -6.49
C GLN A 142 13.44 1.22 -7.59
N ALA A 143 14.42 1.08 -8.49
CA ALA A 143 14.39 0.07 -9.55
C ALA A 143 14.37 -1.36 -8.99
N ALA A 144 15.13 -1.64 -7.92
CA ALA A 144 15.14 -2.93 -7.27
C ALA A 144 13.80 -3.24 -6.58
N TYR A 145 13.17 -2.28 -5.87
CA TYR A 145 11.83 -2.47 -5.31
C TYR A 145 10.77 -2.62 -6.39
N HIS A 146 10.84 -1.81 -7.44
CA HIS A 146 9.92 -1.92 -8.57
C HIS A 146 9.97 -3.31 -9.23
N GLY A 147 11.16 -3.80 -9.55
CA GLY A 147 11.33 -5.15 -10.10
C GLY A 147 10.88 -6.25 -9.15
N ALA A 148 11.16 -6.13 -7.85
CA ALA A 148 10.66 -7.07 -6.86
C ALA A 148 9.12 -7.06 -6.75
N MET A 149 8.48 -5.90 -6.86
CA MET A 149 7.01 -5.78 -6.90
C MET A 149 6.42 -6.36 -8.18
N GLN A 150 7.08 -6.22 -9.33
CA GLN A 150 6.66 -6.89 -10.57
C GLN A 150 6.66 -8.42 -10.42
N ASP A 151 7.70 -8.99 -9.80
CA ASP A 151 7.78 -10.43 -9.53
C ASP A 151 6.70 -10.87 -8.52
N VAL A 152 6.40 -10.05 -7.48
CA VAL A 152 5.25 -10.29 -6.57
C VAL A 152 3.95 -10.30 -7.35
N SER A 153 3.69 -9.26 -8.15
CA SER A 153 2.44 -9.13 -8.90
C SER A 153 2.22 -10.28 -9.86
N ALA A 154 3.26 -10.69 -10.59
CA ALA A 154 3.18 -11.84 -11.50
C ALA A 154 2.79 -13.14 -10.77
N LYS A 155 3.35 -13.37 -9.57
CA LYS A 155 3.02 -14.52 -8.73
C LYS A 155 1.59 -14.46 -8.19
N MET A 156 1.13 -13.28 -7.77
CA MET A 156 -0.26 -13.05 -7.35
C MET A 156 -1.25 -13.29 -8.49
N GLN A 157 -0.93 -12.84 -9.70
CA GLN A 157 -1.74 -13.08 -10.89
C GLN A 157 -1.84 -14.56 -11.27
N ALA A 158 -0.76 -15.32 -11.06
CA ALA A 158 -0.71 -16.75 -11.33
C ALA A 158 -1.41 -17.62 -10.26
N ASP A 159 -1.66 -17.07 -9.06
CA ASP A 159 -2.24 -17.83 -7.95
C ASP A 159 -3.76 -17.91 -8.04
N ALA A 160 -4.29 -19.13 -8.13
CA ALA A 160 -5.72 -19.37 -8.30
C ALA A 160 -6.56 -18.90 -7.09
N LYS A 161 -6.04 -19.02 -5.86
CA LYS A 161 -6.77 -18.59 -4.65
C LYS A 161 -6.87 -17.08 -4.60
N PHE A 162 -5.79 -16.39 -4.94
CA PHE A 162 -5.75 -14.94 -5.02
C PHE A 162 -6.73 -14.43 -6.08
N GLN A 163 -6.71 -15.02 -7.28
CA GLN A 163 -7.63 -14.68 -8.36
C GLN A 163 -9.10 -14.94 -8.01
N GLN A 164 -9.38 -16.00 -7.27
CA GLN A 164 -10.74 -16.29 -6.78
C GLN A 164 -11.19 -15.22 -5.76
N ALA A 165 -10.33 -14.79 -4.86
CA ALA A 165 -10.63 -13.74 -3.89
C ALA A 165 -10.93 -12.39 -4.57
N LEU A 166 -10.25 -12.05 -5.66
CA LEU A 166 -10.53 -10.85 -6.45
C LEU A 166 -11.91 -10.85 -7.12
N LYS A 167 -12.49 -12.03 -7.37
CA LYS A 167 -13.85 -12.17 -7.94
C LYS A 167 -14.94 -12.09 -6.88
N ALA A 168 -14.60 -12.24 -5.61
CA ALA A 168 -15.55 -12.13 -4.51
C ALA A 168 -16.10 -10.70 -4.38
N ALA A 169 -17.25 -10.56 -3.73
CA ALA A 169 -17.77 -9.26 -3.37
C ALA A 169 -16.80 -8.56 -2.40
N PRO A 170 -16.64 -7.24 -2.48
CA PRO A 170 -15.83 -6.51 -1.50
C PRO A 170 -16.43 -6.71 -0.10
N GLY A 171 -15.58 -7.01 0.85
CA GLY A 171 -15.96 -7.14 2.26
C GLY A 171 -15.92 -5.81 3.00
N ALA A 172 -16.01 -5.88 4.33
CA ALA A 172 -15.72 -4.74 5.20
C ALA A 172 -14.25 -4.29 5.00
N SER A 173 -13.91 -3.10 5.51
CA SER A 173 -12.54 -2.59 5.38
C SER A 173 -11.52 -3.56 5.97
N PRO A 174 -10.67 -4.19 5.17
CA PRO A 174 -9.67 -5.12 5.69
C PRO A 174 -8.60 -4.40 6.50
N CYS A 175 -8.46 -3.09 6.31
CA CYS A 175 -7.53 -2.27 7.07
C CYS A 175 -7.91 -2.19 8.57
N ALA A 176 -9.20 -2.29 8.90
CA ALA A 176 -9.66 -2.34 10.29
C ALA A 176 -9.25 -3.64 11.01
N THR A 177 -8.97 -4.70 10.28
CA THR A 177 -8.60 -6.02 10.84
C THR A 177 -7.09 -6.21 11.00
N ILE A 178 -6.25 -5.28 10.52
CA ILE A 178 -4.78 -5.40 10.54
C ILE A 178 -4.25 -5.70 11.95
N GLY A 179 -4.76 -5.02 12.97
CA GLY A 179 -4.35 -5.23 14.36
C GLY A 179 -4.69 -6.61 14.94
N LEU A 180 -5.57 -7.36 14.27
CA LEU A 180 -5.97 -8.71 14.65
C LEU A 180 -5.21 -9.79 13.87
N LEU A 181 -4.50 -9.41 12.80
CA LEU A 181 -3.72 -10.34 12.00
C LEU A 181 -2.50 -10.82 12.80
N PRO A 182 -2.22 -12.13 12.79
CA PRO A 182 -0.99 -12.63 13.38
C PRO A 182 0.21 -12.05 12.62
N GLU A 183 1.18 -11.52 13.35
CA GLU A 183 2.40 -11.04 12.74
C GLU A 183 3.05 -12.18 11.93
N PRO A 184 3.31 -11.97 10.63
CA PRO A 184 3.87 -13.02 9.79
C PRO A 184 5.21 -13.47 10.35
N LYS A 185 5.34 -14.75 10.67
CA LYS A 185 6.61 -15.33 11.13
C LYS A 185 7.66 -15.14 10.04
N VAL A 186 8.70 -14.39 10.34
CA VAL A 186 9.83 -14.20 9.44
C VAL A 186 10.55 -15.55 9.30
N GLN A 187 10.26 -16.28 8.23
CA GLN A 187 11.15 -17.37 7.84
C GLN A 187 12.41 -16.73 7.27
N PHE A 188 13.53 -16.90 7.96
CA PHE A 188 14.85 -16.57 7.44
C PHE A 188 15.17 -17.53 6.28
N MET A 189 14.52 -17.33 5.14
CA MET A 189 14.99 -17.91 3.91
C MET A 189 16.11 -17.00 3.40
N GLY A 190 17.35 -17.51 3.41
CA GLY A 190 18.54 -16.79 2.93
C GLY A 190 18.31 -16.18 1.54
N PHE A 191 19.14 -15.20 1.23
CA PHE A 191 19.21 -14.57 -0.09
C PHE A 191 19.54 -15.60 -1.16
#